data_f4ff16adf402aba5c6b097bec6898e9e
#
_entry.id   f4ff16adf402aba5c6b097bec6898e9e
#
_cell.length_a   1.000
_cell.length_b   1.000
_cell.length_c   1.000
_cell.angle_alpha   90.00
_cell.angle_beta   90.00
_cell.angle_gamma   90.00
#
_symmetry.space_group_name_H-M   'P 1'
#
loop_
_entity.id
_entity.type
_entity.pdbx_description
1 polymer ?
#
loop_
_entity_poly.entity_id
_entity_poly.type
_entity_poly.pdbx_seq_one_letter_code
_entity_poly.pdbx_strand_id
1 'polypeptide(L)'
;MALFHFTVTQTKRSKGQSAIASAAYRSGEKLYSEYYGEYSDYTRKRGVICSDILLPPHAPKEYADRQTLWNAVEKAERGKNAQLAYSFEISLQNEFSLEENIALAREFLFREFVSRGMTVDVSFHEKECEDGGTPNPHFHFLCPIRPMEQDGTWGIKQRREYVLDEEGNRIRDANGKYVFNAVPTTDWGSPETLEHWREAWAEMCNAKLSL
;
A
#
# COMPACT_ATOMS: atom_id res chain seq x y z
N MET A 1 17.06 -22.15 5.40
CA MET A 1 16.41 -21.30 6.45
C MET A 1 15.56 -20.30 5.70
N ALA A 2 14.24 -20.39 5.86
CA ALA A 2 13.30 -19.47 5.20
C ALA A 2 13.60 -18.03 5.63
N LEU A 3 13.75 -17.14 4.67
CA LEU A 3 14.04 -15.73 4.93
C LEU A 3 12.69 -15.02 5.18
N PHE A 4 12.46 -14.52 6.38
CA PHE A 4 11.28 -13.71 6.70
C PHE A 4 11.66 -12.23 6.73
N HIS A 5 11.16 -11.47 5.76
CA HIS A 5 11.24 -10.02 5.75
C HIS A 5 9.87 -9.43 5.42
N PHE A 6 9.37 -8.56 6.28
CA PHE A 6 8.08 -7.90 6.10
C PHE A 6 8.17 -6.47 6.63
N THR A 7 8.29 -5.51 5.72
CA THR A 7 8.43 -4.09 6.07
C THR A 7 7.23 -3.31 5.55
N VAL A 8 6.80 -2.33 6.35
CA VAL A 8 5.79 -1.35 5.97
C VAL A 8 6.30 0.04 6.22
N THR A 9 6.20 0.88 5.22
CA THR A 9 6.51 2.31 5.31
C THR A 9 5.36 3.12 4.69
N GLN A 10 5.47 4.45 4.77
CA GLN A 10 4.49 5.33 4.14
C GLN A 10 5.16 6.24 3.12
N THR A 11 4.59 6.32 1.93
CA THR A 11 4.95 7.34 0.94
C THR A 11 4.31 8.67 1.38
N LYS A 12 5.16 9.68 1.64
CA LYS A 12 4.75 10.98 2.19
C LYS A 12 5.25 12.13 1.33
N ARG A 13 4.36 13.04 0.97
CA ARG A 13 4.70 14.25 0.21
C ARG A 13 5.69 15.15 0.97
N SER A 14 5.58 15.24 2.30
CA SER A 14 6.51 16.00 3.16
C SER A 14 7.96 15.51 3.10
N LYS A 15 8.21 14.29 2.62
CA LYS A 15 9.54 13.74 2.37
C LYS A 15 10.00 13.90 0.91
N GLY A 16 9.30 14.71 0.11
CA GLY A 16 9.57 14.84 -1.33
C GLY A 16 9.23 13.59 -2.14
N GLN A 17 8.40 12.68 -1.60
CA GLN A 17 8.02 11.44 -2.27
C GLN A 17 6.74 11.63 -3.08
N SER A 18 6.68 10.98 -4.25
CA SER A 18 5.52 10.89 -5.12
C SER A 18 4.99 9.46 -5.15
N ALA A 19 3.68 9.30 -5.15
CA ALA A 19 3.04 7.99 -5.34
C ALA A 19 3.28 7.47 -6.76
N ILE A 20 3.20 8.35 -7.77
CA ILE A 20 3.51 8.03 -9.18
C ILE A 20 4.96 7.55 -9.32
N ALA A 21 5.93 8.30 -8.78
CA ALA A 21 7.34 7.89 -8.85
C ALA A 21 7.59 6.56 -8.14
N SER A 22 6.93 6.35 -7.00
CA SER A 22 7.01 5.10 -6.25
C SER A 22 6.43 3.91 -7.01
N ALA A 23 5.31 4.10 -7.70
CA ALA A 23 4.68 3.08 -8.53
C ALA A 23 5.53 2.78 -9.77
N ALA A 24 5.96 3.81 -10.50
CA ALA A 24 6.84 3.68 -11.67
C ALA A 24 8.12 2.93 -11.34
N TYR A 25 8.77 3.25 -10.21
CA TYR A 25 9.98 2.57 -9.77
C TYR A 25 9.76 1.08 -9.53
N ARG A 26 8.63 0.69 -8.92
CA ARG A 26 8.35 -0.72 -8.60
C ARG A 26 7.96 -1.52 -9.82
N SER A 27 7.11 -0.95 -10.68
CA SER A 27 6.66 -1.63 -11.88
C SER A 27 7.66 -1.61 -13.05
N GLY A 28 8.69 -0.74 -12.98
CA GLY A 28 9.63 -0.54 -14.11
C GLY A 28 9.00 0.19 -15.28
N GLU A 29 7.98 1.02 -15.03
CA GLU A 29 7.25 1.75 -16.07
C GLU A 29 7.67 3.22 -16.15
N LYS A 30 7.17 3.87 -17.20
CA LYS A 30 7.22 5.32 -17.36
C LYS A 30 5.84 5.90 -17.10
N LEU A 31 5.70 6.66 -16.01
CA LEU A 31 4.42 7.24 -15.60
C LEU A 31 4.51 8.76 -15.49
N TYR A 32 3.46 9.45 -15.88
CA TYR A 32 3.33 10.90 -15.78
C TYR A 32 2.63 11.32 -14.50
N SER A 33 3.23 12.24 -13.76
CA SER A 33 2.61 12.85 -12.58
C SER A 33 1.92 14.16 -12.98
N GLU A 34 0.59 14.21 -12.83
CA GLU A 34 -0.18 15.46 -13.02
C GLU A 34 0.14 16.48 -11.93
N TYR A 35 0.46 16.03 -10.71
CA TYR A 35 0.76 16.90 -9.58
C TYR A 35 2.10 17.63 -9.74
N TYR A 36 3.14 16.93 -10.23
CA TYR A 36 4.48 17.49 -10.41
C TYR A 36 4.73 17.99 -11.85
N GLY A 37 3.90 17.61 -12.81
CA GLY A 37 4.06 17.96 -14.23
C GLY A 37 5.26 17.30 -14.91
N GLU A 38 5.67 16.11 -14.43
CA GLU A 38 6.87 15.43 -14.92
C GLU A 38 6.67 13.91 -15.06
N TYR A 39 7.55 13.28 -15.83
CA TYR A 39 7.59 11.83 -15.97
C TYR A 39 8.59 11.21 -15.00
N SER A 40 8.20 10.10 -14.40
CA SER A 40 9.09 9.15 -13.73
C SER A 40 9.34 7.98 -14.67
N ASP A 41 10.54 7.81 -15.17
CA ASP A 41 10.88 6.80 -16.18
C ASP A 41 11.86 5.77 -15.59
N TYR A 42 11.37 4.56 -15.39
CA TYR A 42 12.14 3.42 -14.87
C TYR A 42 12.13 2.23 -15.83
N THR A 43 11.85 2.46 -17.13
CA THR A 43 11.79 1.40 -18.16
C THR A 43 13.12 0.66 -18.36
N ARG A 44 14.23 1.21 -17.89
CA ARG A 44 15.55 0.56 -17.91
C ARG A 44 15.85 -0.28 -16.66
N LYS A 45 14.94 -0.28 -15.68
CA LYS A 45 15.10 -1.08 -14.45
C LYS A 45 15.04 -2.56 -14.78
N ARG A 46 16.01 -3.30 -14.25
CA ARG A 46 16.06 -4.78 -14.36
C ARG A 46 15.50 -5.42 -13.11
N GLY A 47 15.18 -6.72 -13.21
CA GLY A 47 14.71 -7.52 -12.06
C GLY A 47 13.22 -7.38 -11.74
N VAL A 48 12.44 -6.65 -12.53
CA VAL A 48 10.97 -6.66 -12.45
C VAL A 48 10.48 -7.86 -13.25
N ILE A 49 9.82 -8.81 -12.58
CA ILE A 49 9.28 -10.02 -13.20
C ILE A 49 7.92 -9.75 -13.81
N CYS A 50 7.00 -9.25 -12.98
CA CYS A 50 5.66 -8.85 -13.38
C CYS A 50 5.09 -7.85 -12.38
N SER A 51 4.06 -7.14 -12.80
CA SER A 51 3.30 -6.23 -11.94
C SER A 51 1.81 -6.29 -12.29
N ASP A 52 0.97 -6.00 -11.30
CA ASP A 52 -0.48 -6.07 -11.46
C ASP A 52 -1.17 -5.09 -10.51
N ILE A 53 -2.41 -4.72 -10.81
CA ILE A 53 -3.28 -3.96 -9.92
C ILE A 53 -4.49 -4.80 -9.55
N LEU A 54 -4.64 -5.06 -8.26
CA LEU A 54 -5.75 -5.81 -7.69
C LEU A 54 -6.77 -4.82 -7.14
N LEU A 55 -7.97 -4.83 -7.72
CA LEU A 55 -9.04 -3.91 -7.35
C LEU A 55 -10.12 -4.61 -6.52
N PRO A 56 -10.61 -3.97 -5.45
CA PRO A 56 -11.82 -4.42 -4.80
C PRO A 56 -13.03 -4.23 -5.75
N PRO A 57 -14.12 -5.01 -5.57
CA PRO A 57 -15.24 -5.03 -6.52
C PRO A 57 -15.93 -3.68 -6.76
N HIS A 58 -15.86 -2.77 -5.79
CA HIS A 58 -16.46 -1.44 -5.85
C HIS A 58 -15.54 -0.38 -6.46
N ALA A 59 -14.27 -0.72 -6.76
CA ALA A 59 -13.34 0.22 -7.35
C ALA A 59 -13.67 0.51 -8.82
N PRO A 60 -13.51 1.77 -9.28
CA PRO A 60 -13.59 2.11 -10.69
C PRO A 60 -12.63 1.27 -11.54
N LYS A 61 -13.12 0.72 -12.64
CA LYS A 61 -12.32 -0.16 -13.51
C LYS A 61 -11.11 0.53 -14.14
N GLU A 62 -11.19 1.84 -14.34
CA GLU A 62 -10.09 2.66 -14.85
C GLU A 62 -8.87 2.68 -13.92
N TYR A 63 -9.04 2.34 -12.65
CA TYR A 63 -7.92 2.21 -11.72
C TYR A 63 -7.08 0.93 -11.91
N ALA A 64 -7.45 0.08 -12.86
CA ALA A 64 -6.56 -0.95 -13.39
C ALA A 64 -5.38 -0.37 -14.19
N ASP A 65 -5.50 0.88 -14.65
CA ASP A 65 -4.38 1.65 -15.20
C ASP A 65 -3.61 2.35 -14.07
N ARG A 66 -2.33 2.03 -13.94
CA ARG A 66 -1.46 2.49 -12.84
C ARG A 66 -1.32 4.00 -12.79
N GLN A 67 -1.16 4.64 -13.95
CA GLN A 67 -1.04 6.10 -14.02
C GLN A 67 -2.34 6.78 -13.57
N THR A 68 -3.47 6.28 -14.03
CA THR A 68 -4.80 6.78 -13.64
C THR A 68 -5.04 6.64 -12.15
N LEU A 69 -4.77 5.47 -11.58
CA LEU A 69 -4.92 5.22 -10.14
C LEU A 69 -4.11 6.19 -9.31
N TRP A 70 -2.80 6.29 -9.56
CA TRP A 70 -1.92 7.06 -8.68
C TRP A 70 -2.07 8.58 -8.87
N ASN A 71 -2.44 9.06 -10.06
CA ASN A 71 -2.85 10.45 -10.24
C ASN A 71 -4.14 10.77 -9.48
N ALA A 72 -5.11 9.85 -9.47
CA ALA A 72 -6.33 10.01 -8.69
C ALA A 72 -6.04 10.07 -7.18
N VAL A 73 -5.15 9.22 -6.67
CA VAL A 73 -4.69 9.26 -5.27
C VAL A 73 -4.02 10.60 -4.95
N GLU A 74 -3.07 11.06 -5.77
CA GLU A 74 -2.36 12.32 -5.54
C GLU A 74 -3.30 13.53 -5.59
N LYS A 75 -4.32 13.49 -6.45
CA LYS A 75 -5.36 14.53 -6.56
C LYS A 75 -6.31 14.53 -5.35
N ALA A 76 -6.66 13.37 -4.81
CA ALA A 76 -7.50 13.24 -3.62
C ALA A 76 -6.76 13.73 -2.35
N GLU A 77 -5.43 13.62 -2.32
CA GLU A 77 -4.61 13.99 -1.20
C GLU A 77 -4.13 15.44 -1.31
N ARG A 78 -4.81 16.33 -0.57
CA ARG A 78 -4.51 17.76 -0.54
C ARG A 78 -3.55 18.10 0.57
N GLY A 79 -2.53 18.86 0.31
CA GLY A 79 -1.62 19.40 1.32
C GLY A 79 -0.20 18.86 1.26
N LYS A 80 0.72 19.67 1.80
CA LYS A 80 2.16 19.41 1.76
C LYS A 80 2.60 18.21 2.60
N ASN A 81 1.81 17.84 3.61
CA ASN A 81 2.13 16.73 4.52
C ASN A 81 1.30 15.48 4.21
N ALA A 82 0.70 15.40 3.01
CA ALA A 82 -0.14 14.27 2.65
C ALA A 82 0.61 12.94 2.72
N GLN A 83 -0.02 11.98 3.37
CA GLN A 83 0.37 10.58 3.33
C GLN A 83 -0.39 9.93 2.18
N LEU A 84 0.32 9.37 1.21
CA LEU A 84 -0.24 8.96 -0.09
C LEU A 84 -0.55 7.46 -0.10
N ALA A 85 0.40 6.64 0.32
CA ALA A 85 0.29 5.19 0.26
C ALA A 85 1.02 4.51 1.43
N TYR A 86 0.52 3.34 1.82
CA TYR A 86 1.32 2.33 2.49
C TYR A 86 2.19 1.63 1.44
N SER A 87 3.44 1.41 1.79
CA SER A 87 4.43 0.77 0.95
C SER A 87 4.98 -0.45 1.67
N PHE A 88 4.74 -1.60 1.09
CA PHE A 88 5.14 -2.90 1.63
C PHE A 88 6.29 -3.48 0.83
N GLU A 89 7.15 -4.21 1.53
CA GLU A 89 8.19 -5.06 0.95
C GLU A 89 8.23 -6.37 1.73
N ILE A 90 8.03 -7.48 1.03
CA ILE A 90 7.90 -8.81 1.62
C ILE A 90 8.78 -9.79 0.85
N SER A 91 9.61 -10.57 1.56
CA SER A 91 10.39 -11.65 0.94
C SER A 91 9.50 -12.80 0.50
N LEU A 92 9.87 -13.41 -0.61
CA LEU A 92 9.35 -14.68 -1.11
C LEU A 92 10.28 -15.82 -0.64
N GLN A 93 9.81 -17.05 -0.74
CA GLN A 93 10.54 -18.22 -0.26
C GLN A 93 11.39 -18.81 -1.40
N ASN A 94 12.66 -19.06 -1.13
CA ASN A 94 13.55 -19.70 -2.11
C ASN A 94 13.24 -21.20 -2.31
N GLU A 95 12.49 -21.79 -1.39
CA GLU A 95 12.02 -23.16 -1.44
C GLU A 95 10.90 -23.40 -2.45
N PHE A 96 10.22 -22.32 -2.89
CA PHE A 96 9.13 -22.41 -3.85
C PHE A 96 9.59 -21.97 -5.25
N SER A 97 8.96 -22.51 -6.27
CA SER A 97 9.09 -21.96 -7.62
C SER A 97 8.56 -20.53 -7.67
N LEU A 98 8.99 -19.77 -8.69
CA LEU A 98 8.51 -18.41 -8.89
C LEU A 98 6.97 -18.35 -9.06
N GLU A 99 6.40 -19.30 -9.80
CA GLU A 99 4.96 -19.40 -10.04
C GLU A 99 4.20 -19.64 -8.74
N GLU A 100 4.71 -20.54 -7.89
CA GLU A 100 4.12 -20.82 -6.58
C GLU A 100 4.19 -19.63 -5.64
N ASN A 101 5.31 -18.91 -5.63
CA ASN A 101 5.48 -17.69 -4.86
C ASN A 101 4.50 -16.59 -5.30
N ILE A 102 4.34 -16.37 -6.61
CA ILE A 102 3.38 -15.40 -7.15
C ILE A 102 1.94 -15.79 -6.79
N ALA A 103 1.59 -17.07 -6.93
CA ALA A 103 0.25 -17.55 -6.58
C ALA A 103 -0.06 -17.36 -5.09
N LEU A 104 0.88 -17.74 -4.20
CA LEU A 104 0.74 -17.56 -2.76
C LEU A 104 0.61 -16.09 -2.36
N ALA A 105 1.46 -15.23 -2.92
CA ALA A 105 1.41 -13.80 -2.65
C ALA A 105 0.10 -13.17 -3.14
N ARG A 106 -0.40 -13.55 -4.31
CA ARG A 106 -1.70 -13.08 -4.81
C ARG A 106 -2.85 -13.52 -3.90
N GLU A 107 -2.86 -14.76 -3.46
CA GLU A 107 -3.86 -15.26 -2.51
C GLU A 107 -3.82 -14.45 -1.21
N PHE A 108 -2.64 -14.21 -0.64
CA PHE A 108 -2.44 -13.36 0.53
C PHE A 108 -3.00 -11.96 0.32
N LEU A 109 -2.66 -11.31 -0.81
CA LEU A 109 -3.11 -9.95 -1.12
C LEU A 109 -4.63 -9.87 -1.29
N PHE A 110 -5.24 -10.87 -1.92
CA PHE A 110 -6.70 -10.91 -2.03
C PHE A 110 -7.37 -11.11 -0.68
N ARG A 111 -6.87 -12.05 0.13
CA ARG A 111 -7.47 -12.40 1.42
C ARG A 111 -7.33 -11.29 2.45
N GLU A 112 -6.16 -10.67 2.54
CA GLU A 112 -5.84 -9.75 3.64
C GLU A 112 -6.01 -8.27 3.27
N PHE A 113 -6.02 -7.91 2.00
CA PHE A 113 -6.08 -6.52 1.55
C PHE A 113 -7.30 -6.24 0.67
N VAL A 114 -7.43 -6.91 -0.47
CA VAL A 114 -8.51 -6.63 -1.43
C VAL A 114 -9.88 -6.91 -0.83
N SER A 115 -10.04 -8.01 -0.06
CA SER A 115 -11.27 -8.35 0.65
C SER A 115 -11.70 -7.28 1.68
N ARG A 116 -10.74 -6.51 2.19
CA ARG A 116 -10.97 -5.38 3.11
C ARG A 116 -11.21 -4.04 2.39
N GLY A 117 -11.33 -4.06 1.07
CA GLY A 117 -11.60 -2.88 0.24
C GLY A 117 -10.36 -2.09 -0.14
N MET A 118 -9.15 -2.62 0.06
CA MET A 118 -7.91 -1.99 -0.35
C MET A 118 -7.62 -2.24 -1.82
N THR A 119 -7.22 -1.21 -2.54
CA THR A 119 -6.58 -1.34 -3.85
C THR A 119 -5.11 -1.67 -3.66
N VAL A 120 -4.60 -2.64 -4.40
CA VAL A 120 -3.22 -3.12 -4.28
C VAL A 120 -2.51 -3.00 -5.63
N ASP A 121 -1.43 -2.24 -5.69
CA ASP A 121 -0.51 -2.19 -6.84
C ASP A 121 0.74 -3.00 -6.49
N VAL A 122 0.85 -4.23 -7.02
CA VAL A 122 1.90 -5.19 -6.70
C VAL A 122 2.91 -5.34 -7.82
N SER A 123 4.18 -5.50 -7.45
CA SER A 123 5.29 -5.81 -8.37
C SER A 123 6.17 -6.89 -7.77
N PHE A 124 6.46 -7.91 -8.55
CA PHE A 124 7.34 -9.02 -8.18
C PHE A 124 8.73 -8.80 -8.74
N HIS A 125 9.72 -8.99 -7.88
CA HIS A 125 11.11 -8.73 -8.22
C HIS A 125 11.98 -9.92 -7.86
N GLU A 126 12.95 -10.17 -8.74
CA GLU A 126 14.08 -11.05 -8.48
C GLU A 126 15.35 -10.31 -8.89
N LYS A 127 16.27 -10.14 -7.95
CA LYS A 127 17.54 -9.53 -8.22
C LYS A 127 18.56 -10.64 -8.41
N GLU A 128 19.19 -10.69 -9.59
CA GLU A 128 20.36 -11.52 -9.80
C GLU A 128 21.45 -11.11 -8.82
N CYS A 129 22.02 -12.07 -8.11
CA CYS A 129 23.17 -11.83 -7.24
C CYS A 129 24.41 -11.70 -8.09
N GLU A 130 25.00 -10.52 -8.15
CA GLU A 130 26.24 -10.24 -8.90
C GLU A 130 27.42 -11.14 -8.45
N ASP A 131 27.39 -11.66 -7.22
CA ASP A 131 28.44 -12.47 -6.60
C ASP A 131 28.09 -13.97 -6.45
N GLY A 132 27.05 -14.46 -7.14
CA GLY A 132 26.64 -15.87 -7.01
C GLY A 132 26.01 -16.20 -5.65
N GLY A 133 25.53 -15.20 -4.92
CA GLY A 133 24.83 -15.35 -3.65
C GLY A 133 23.43 -15.96 -3.80
N THR A 134 22.75 -16.16 -2.67
CA THR A 134 21.38 -16.70 -2.67
C THR A 134 20.41 -15.70 -3.29
N PRO A 135 19.56 -16.11 -4.24
CA PRO A 135 18.52 -15.26 -4.77
C PRO A 135 17.67 -14.67 -3.65
N ASN A 136 17.25 -13.43 -3.82
CA ASN A 136 16.36 -12.76 -2.87
C ASN A 136 15.06 -12.32 -3.58
N PRO A 137 14.20 -13.28 -3.96
CA PRO A 137 12.93 -12.97 -4.56
C PRO A 137 12.03 -12.25 -3.53
N HIS A 138 11.37 -11.18 -3.97
CA HIS A 138 10.52 -10.39 -3.10
C HIS A 138 9.42 -9.70 -3.91
N PHE A 139 8.38 -9.27 -3.23
CA PHE A 139 7.37 -8.43 -3.84
C PHE A 139 7.19 -7.14 -3.07
N HIS A 140 6.95 -6.10 -3.81
CA HIS A 140 6.56 -4.79 -3.31
C HIS A 140 5.12 -4.53 -3.68
N PHE A 141 4.40 -3.86 -2.79
CA PHE A 141 3.10 -3.32 -3.18
C PHE A 141 2.80 -2.00 -2.49
N LEU A 142 1.96 -1.23 -3.15
CA LEU A 142 1.44 0.03 -2.67
C LEU A 142 -0.06 -0.08 -2.49
N CYS A 143 -0.56 0.47 -1.39
CA CYS A 143 -1.99 0.63 -1.14
C CYS A 143 -2.28 2.09 -0.82
N PRO A 144 -3.26 2.74 -1.47
CA PRO A 144 -3.71 4.07 -1.04
C PRO A 144 -4.11 4.06 0.44
N ILE A 145 -3.72 5.09 1.20
CA ILE A 145 -4.09 5.21 2.61
C ILE A 145 -5.56 5.61 2.75
N ARG A 146 -6.08 6.36 1.78
CA ARG A 146 -7.47 6.77 1.75
C ARG A 146 -8.36 5.59 1.33
N PRO A 147 -9.39 5.25 2.12
CA PRO A 147 -10.32 4.20 1.72
C PRO A 147 -11.16 4.66 0.52
N MET A 148 -11.71 3.68 -0.18
CA MET A 148 -12.68 3.89 -1.25
C MET A 148 -14.05 3.50 -0.73
N GLU A 149 -15.04 4.36 -0.99
CA GLU A 149 -16.43 4.11 -0.64
C GLU A 149 -17.07 3.10 -1.61
N GLN A 150 -18.22 2.54 -1.26
CA GLN A 150 -18.92 1.55 -2.06
C GLN A 150 -19.38 2.06 -3.44
N ASP A 151 -19.45 3.36 -3.62
CA ASP A 151 -19.76 4.02 -4.90
C ASP A 151 -18.51 4.33 -5.75
N GLY A 152 -17.31 3.88 -5.30
CA GLY A 152 -16.04 4.10 -5.98
C GLY A 152 -15.42 5.48 -5.75
N THR A 153 -15.97 6.30 -4.91
CA THR A 153 -15.38 7.60 -4.53
C THR A 153 -14.36 7.46 -3.42
N TRP A 154 -13.44 8.42 -3.32
CA TRP A 154 -12.47 8.46 -2.22
C TRP A 154 -13.13 8.91 -0.92
N GLY A 155 -13.10 8.06 0.09
CA GLY A 155 -13.57 8.33 1.45
C GLY A 155 -12.66 9.28 2.24
N ILE A 156 -12.86 9.36 3.53
CA ILE A 156 -12.06 10.15 4.45
C ILE A 156 -11.12 9.26 5.28
N LYS A 157 -9.90 9.72 5.53
CA LYS A 157 -8.92 8.95 6.34
C LYS A 157 -9.18 9.02 7.83
N GLN A 158 -9.76 10.13 8.30
CA GLN A 158 -10.00 10.40 9.72
C GLN A 158 -11.30 11.17 9.89
N ARG A 159 -12.03 10.86 10.94
CA ARG A 159 -13.19 11.64 11.42
C ARG A 159 -12.82 12.41 12.68
N ARG A 160 -13.57 13.48 12.95
CA ARG A 160 -13.44 14.24 14.20
C ARG A 160 -14.42 13.71 15.22
N GLU A 161 -13.91 13.23 16.34
CA GLU A 161 -14.72 12.94 17.53
C GLU A 161 -14.52 14.08 18.52
N TYR A 162 -15.56 14.92 18.66
CA TYR A 162 -15.50 16.09 19.53
C TYR A 162 -15.50 15.65 20.99
N VAL A 163 -14.65 16.30 21.81
CA VAL A 163 -14.66 16.13 23.25
C VAL A 163 -15.87 16.89 23.80
N LEU A 164 -16.64 16.20 24.65
CA LEU A 164 -17.85 16.74 25.25
C LEU A 164 -17.64 17.00 26.75
N ASP A 165 -18.34 18.00 27.29
CA ASP A 165 -18.46 18.20 28.74
C ASP A 165 -19.50 17.24 29.36
N GLU A 166 -19.73 17.35 30.69
CA GLU A 166 -20.67 16.51 31.42
C GLU A 166 -22.12 16.68 30.96
N GLU A 167 -22.44 17.81 30.30
CA GLU A 167 -23.76 18.14 29.78
C GLU A 167 -23.94 17.77 28.30
N GLY A 168 -22.86 17.21 27.65
CA GLY A 168 -22.89 16.78 26.27
C GLY A 168 -22.56 17.88 25.24
N ASN A 169 -22.07 19.05 25.67
CA ASN A 169 -21.69 20.14 24.78
C ASN A 169 -20.23 20.00 24.35
N ARG A 170 -19.92 20.46 23.12
CA ARG A 170 -18.53 20.44 22.61
C ARG A 170 -17.66 21.44 23.35
N ILE A 171 -16.55 20.94 23.92
CA ILE A 171 -15.55 21.76 24.62
C ILE A 171 -14.77 22.61 23.60
N ARG A 172 -14.38 23.83 24.04
CA ARG A 172 -13.49 24.72 23.30
C ARG A 172 -12.17 24.89 24.05
N ASP A 173 -11.07 25.05 23.28
CA ASP A 173 -9.77 25.41 23.84
C ASP A 173 -9.69 26.91 24.20
N ALA A 174 -8.53 27.33 24.76
CA ALA A 174 -8.26 28.71 25.12
C ALA A 174 -8.36 29.71 23.95
N ASN A 175 -8.28 29.22 22.70
CA ASN A 175 -8.42 30.01 21.47
C ASN A 175 -9.85 29.98 20.89
N GLY A 176 -10.81 29.39 21.61
CA GLY A 176 -12.19 29.25 21.17
C GLY A 176 -12.44 28.19 20.11
N LYS A 177 -11.47 27.33 19.80
CA LYS A 177 -11.61 26.25 18.83
C LYS A 177 -12.16 24.99 19.52
N TYR A 178 -13.03 24.25 18.81
CA TYR A 178 -13.52 22.98 19.33
C TYR A 178 -12.38 21.96 19.47
N VAL A 179 -12.34 21.32 20.64
CA VAL A 179 -11.43 20.20 20.92
C VAL A 179 -11.99 18.91 20.34
N PHE A 180 -11.17 18.16 19.61
CA PHE A 180 -11.57 16.89 19.03
C PHE A 180 -10.39 15.94 18.94
N ASN A 181 -10.66 14.64 18.91
CA ASN A 181 -9.75 13.59 18.57
C ASN A 181 -9.88 13.27 17.08
N ALA A 182 -8.75 13.14 16.38
CA ALA A 182 -8.73 12.64 15.01
C ALA A 182 -8.69 11.11 15.05
N VAL A 183 -9.80 10.47 14.70
CA VAL A 183 -9.96 9.01 14.74
C VAL A 183 -9.86 8.46 13.32
N PRO A 184 -8.94 7.50 13.05
CA PRO A 184 -8.88 6.85 11.75
C PRO A 184 -10.21 6.19 11.36
N THR A 185 -10.56 6.24 10.08
CA THR A 185 -11.77 5.58 9.54
C THR A 185 -11.53 4.11 9.21
N THR A 186 -10.26 3.71 9.11
CA THR A 186 -9.83 2.31 8.91
C THR A 186 -8.81 1.95 9.98
N ASP A 187 -8.64 0.66 10.21
CA ASP A 187 -7.59 0.11 11.09
C ASP A 187 -6.29 -0.24 10.35
N TRP A 188 -6.19 0.06 9.05
CA TRP A 188 -5.09 -0.35 8.17
C TRP A 188 -3.71 0.12 8.63
N GLY A 189 -3.64 1.18 9.42
CA GLY A 189 -2.40 1.71 9.99
C GLY A 189 -2.17 1.34 11.45
N SER A 190 -3.00 0.47 12.04
CA SER A 190 -2.84 0.06 13.43
C SER A 190 -1.71 -0.96 13.61
N PRO A 191 -1.02 -0.96 14.75
CA PRO A 191 -0.01 -1.97 15.05
C PRO A 191 -0.57 -3.40 15.03
N GLU A 192 -1.79 -3.58 15.50
CA GLU A 192 -2.49 -4.88 15.55
C GLU A 192 -2.74 -5.42 14.14
N THR A 193 -3.18 -4.58 13.22
CA THR A 193 -3.38 -4.98 11.82
C THR A 193 -2.06 -5.35 11.15
N LEU A 194 -0.99 -4.60 11.42
CA LEU A 194 0.33 -4.93 10.89
C LEU A 194 0.84 -6.28 11.40
N GLU A 195 0.66 -6.57 12.68
CA GLU A 195 1.07 -7.86 13.27
C GLU A 195 0.24 -9.00 12.69
N HIS A 196 -1.08 -8.83 12.58
CA HIS A 196 -1.96 -9.79 11.90
C HIS A 196 -1.48 -10.12 10.48
N TRP A 197 -1.12 -9.13 9.67
CA TRP A 197 -0.63 -9.37 8.31
C TRP A 197 0.70 -10.14 8.28
N ARG A 198 1.60 -9.87 9.24
CA ARG A 198 2.86 -10.62 9.38
C ARG A 198 2.62 -12.08 9.75
N GLU A 199 1.75 -12.31 10.72
CA GLU A 199 1.36 -13.65 11.14
C GLU A 199 0.69 -14.40 9.99
N ALA A 200 -0.29 -13.80 9.32
CA ALA A 200 -1.01 -14.41 8.20
C ALA A 200 -0.06 -14.82 7.05
N TRP A 201 0.93 -13.96 6.70
CA TRP A 201 1.93 -14.31 5.70
C TRP A 201 2.82 -15.46 6.14
N ALA A 202 3.29 -15.45 7.40
CA ALA A 202 4.11 -16.52 7.95
C ALA A 202 3.36 -17.86 7.99
N GLU A 203 2.10 -17.85 8.40
CA GLU A 203 1.23 -19.05 8.43
C GLU A 203 1.02 -19.63 7.04
N MET A 204 0.75 -18.80 6.03
CA MET A 204 0.59 -19.24 4.64
C MET A 204 1.86 -19.87 4.08
N CYS A 205 3.02 -19.26 4.33
CA CYS A 205 4.29 -19.83 3.94
C CYS A 205 4.57 -21.16 4.64
N ASN A 206 4.37 -21.23 5.95
CA ASN A 206 4.59 -22.45 6.73
C ASN A 206 3.64 -23.59 6.32
N ALA A 207 2.37 -23.28 6.07
CA ALA A 207 1.41 -24.28 5.60
C ALA A 207 1.84 -24.88 4.26
N LYS A 208 2.34 -24.05 3.34
CA LYS A 208 2.83 -24.52 2.03
C LYS A 208 4.15 -25.31 2.15
N LEU A 209 5.05 -24.93 3.08
CA LEU A 209 6.30 -25.67 3.32
C LEU A 209 6.08 -27.05 3.95
N SER A 210 4.91 -27.28 4.54
CA SER A 210 4.56 -28.53 5.21
C SER A 210 3.93 -29.57 4.28
N LEU A 211 3.70 -29.22 3.01
CA LEU A 211 3.13 -30.08 1.97
C LEU A 211 4.22 -30.83 1.19
#